data_303b986872f4b366796986d1a458f9f6
#
_entry.id   303b986872f4b366796986d1a458f9f6
#
_cell.length_a   1.000
_cell.length_b   1.000
_cell.length_c   1.000
_cell.angle_alpha   90.00
_cell.angle_beta   90.00
_cell.angle_gamma   90.00
#
_symmetry.space_group_name_H-M   'P 1'
#
loop_
_entity.id
_entity.type
_entity.pdbx_description
1 polymer ?
#
loop_
_entity_poly.entity_id
_entity_poly.type
_entity_poly.pdbx_seq_one_letter_code
_entity_poly.pdbx_strand_id
1 'polypeptide(L)'
;MSLSRRQFLAVGSAAAAAGLTGCGSRSSLGGKNELSMWTWVGSVNDDLIGQAEKAIPGHDGMKLSMTRIGSNYKTKVLTALAGKSLVPDIVAINDDVATYFPNADQFHDLNELGAKDLSKDFLAWKWKLGITPDDKMMAYPMDTGPTALFYRTDIFQKAGIDIDPAAVADLAPDWDTYIALAKKVKQAVPGSSITDNITSIFSYRMAQAPKRYMTEDGQYIGDQDHVREAFDLAVRVVKEGLSANAQNGSTDADAVVTNGRLVAFNAAVWWAQLGPKNAAPKTKGLWRVTAAPGGAGNRGGSFLAITKYCKNPEAAFAFISWLESSKNQAQAFLDPVLFPSTPASYTDPRLSAPDPFFGGQKIVDVFAESAKKYPGAYFSPYDSIVGTPLSNELVNVETAGKSPDQAWSDAQRQIGRELTRVGAI
;
A
#
# COMPACT_ATOMS: atom_id res chain seq x y z
N MET A 1 -18.45 -16.00 57.91
CA MET A 1 -17.76 -17.31 57.80
C MET A 1 -16.91 -17.26 56.53
N SER A 2 -15.59 -17.14 56.70
CA SER A 2 -14.63 -17.06 55.61
C SER A 2 -14.14 -18.46 55.23
N LEU A 3 -14.42 -18.88 54.00
CA LEU A 3 -13.92 -20.15 53.47
C LEU A 3 -12.41 -20.05 53.18
N SER A 4 -11.65 -21.03 53.69
CA SER A 4 -10.20 -21.03 53.58
C SER A 4 -9.75 -21.48 52.17
N ARG A 5 -8.57 -20.98 51.72
CA ARG A 5 -7.93 -21.27 50.43
C ARG A 5 -7.72 -22.77 50.12
N ARG A 6 -7.87 -23.67 51.09
CA ARG A 6 -7.74 -25.12 50.89
C ARG A 6 -9.01 -25.80 50.41
N GLN A 7 -10.19 -25.16 50.56
CA GLN A 7 -11.47 -25.71 50.07
C GLN A 7 -11.77 -25.36 48.60
N PHE A 8 -11.03 -24.44 48.00
CA PHE A 8 -11.18 -24.09 46.58
C PHE A 8 -10.43 -25.03 45.61
N LEU A 9 -9.47 -25.84 46.13
CA LEU A 9 -8.67 -26.76 45.33
C LEU A 9 -9.24 -28.18 45.25
N ALA A 10 -10.33 -28.49 45.94
CA ALA A 10 -10.89 -29.86 45.98
C ALA A 10 -12.11 -30.06 45.08
N VAL A 11 -12.67 -29.00 44.44
CA VAL A 11 -13.82 -29.09 43.53
C VAL A 11 -13.42 -29.00 42.04
N GLY A 12 -12.15 -28.69 41.74
CA GLY A 12 -11.63 -28.53 40.35
C GLY A 12 -11.15 -29.84 39.68
N SER A 13 -11.11 -30.97 40.37
CA SER A 13 -10.41 -32.16 39.84
C SER A 13 -11.30 -33.27 39.25
N ALA A 14 -12.60 -33.08 39.20
CA ALA A 14 -13.54 -34.13 38.71
C ALA A 14 -14.20 -33.82 37.36
N ALA A 15 -13.94 -32.65 36.74
CA ALA A 15 -14.55 -32.28 35.44
C ALA A 15 -13.51 -32.24 34.27
N ALA A 16 -12.27 -32.67 34.47
CA ALA A 16 -11.22 -32.57 33.45
C ALA A 16 -10.86 -33.92 32.76
N ALA A 17 -11.65 -34.99 32.96
CA ALA A 17 -11.31 -36.30 32.38
C ALA A 17 -12.23 -36.78 31.23
N ALA A 18 -13.14 -35.95 30.70
CA ALA A 18 -14.07 -36.33 29.61
C ALA A 18 -13.95 -35.49 28.34
N GLY A 19 -12.88 -34.73 28.12
CA GLY A 19 -12.72 -33.84 26.98
C GLY A 19 -11.42 -33.93 26.19
N LEU A 20 -10.64 -34.99 26.33
CA LEU A 20 -9.34 -35.18 25.65
C LEU A 20 -9.41 -36.19 24.48
N THR A 21 -10.47 -36.18 23.69
CA THR A 21 -10.47 -36.87 22.41
C THR A 21 -10.95 -35.88 21.33
N GLY A 22 -9.99 -35.21 20.67
CA GLY A 22 -10.29 -34.45 19.47
C GLY A 22 -9.69 -33.05 19.35
N CYS A 23 -8.53 -32.74 19.93
CA CYS A 23 -7.73 -31.61 19.49
C CYS A 23 -6.89 -32.01 18.27
N GLY A 24 -7.52 -32.36 17.17
CA GLY A 24 -6.92 -32.21 15.86
C GLY A 24 -6.72 -30.72 15.64
N SER A 25 -5.49 -30.22 15.68
CA SER A 25 -5.18 -28.85 15.33
C SER A 25 -5.70 -28.62 13.92
N ARG A 26 -6.78 -27.80 13.76
CA ARG A 26 -7.25 -27.39 12.45
C ARG A 26 -6.14 -26.59 11.78
N SER A 27 -5.52 -27.15 10.77
CA SER A 27 -4.50 -26.45 9.97
C SER A 27 -5.10 -25.35 9.08
N SER A 28 -6.38 -25.48 8.70
CA SER A 28 -7.11 -24.55 7.84
C SER A 28 -8.37 -24.02 8.54
N LEU A 29 -8.72 -22.76 8.26
CA LEU A 29 -9.98 -22.14 8.69
C LEU A 29 -11.14 -22.50 7.75
N GLY A 30 -10.88 -22.74 6.45
CA GLY A 30 -11.89 -23.09 5.46
C GLY A 30 -12.40 -24.52 5.57
N GLY A 31 -13.56 -24.76 4.95
CA GLY A 31 -14.28 -26.04 4.90
C GLY A 31 -14.34 -26.62 3.49
N LYS A 32 -15.10 -27.74 3.33
CA LYS A 32 -15.32 -28.35 2.01
C LYS A 32 -16.09 -27.43 1.05
N ASN A 33 -17.07 -26.66 1.58
CA ASN A 33 -17.92 -25.74 0.84
C ASN A 33 -17.81 -24.31 1.39
N GLU A 34 -16.67 -23.95 1.94
CA GLU A 34 -16.43 -22.65 2.53
C GLU A 34 -15.00 -22.23 2.27
N LEU A 35 -14.82 -21.00 1.77
CA LEU A 35 -13.54 -20.32 1.63
C LEU A 35 -13.41 -19.29 2.74
N SER A 36 -12.31 -19.34 3.45
CA SER A 36 -11.93 -18.35 4.46
C SER A 36 -10.93 -17.34 3.87
N MET A 37 -11.16 -16.06 4.11
CA MET A 37 -10.29 -14.99 3.63
C MET A 37 -9.92 -14.05 4.76
N TRP A 38 -8.63 -13.73 4.90
CA TRP A 38 -8.15 -12.67 5.77
C TRP A 38 -7.73 -11.45 4.95
N THR A 39 -8.15 -10.29 5.45
CA THR A 39 -7.85 -9.00 4.84
C THR A 39 -7.82 -7.90 5.91
N TRP A 40 -7.44 -6.68 5.56
CA TRP A 40 -7.54 -5.52 6.46
C TRP A 40 -8.83 -4.74 6.22
N VAL A 41 -9.17 -3.85 7.13
CA VAL A 41 -10.34 -2.99 7.04
C VAL A 41 -10.23 -2.06 5.83
N GLY A 42 -11.27 -2.03 4.99
CA GLY A 42 -11.32 -1.18 3.79
C GLY A 42 -10.58 -1.71 2.57
N SER A 43 -10.20 -2.99 2.56
CA SER A 43 -9.46 -3.61 1.44
C SER A 43 -10.35 -4.21 0.35
N VAL A 44 -11.57 -4.59 0.66
CA VAL A 44 -12.49 -5.24 -0.29
C VAL A 44 -13.90 -4.70 -0.09
N ASN A 45 -14.58 -4.48 -1.19
CA ASN A 45 -15.95 -3.99 -1.22
C ASN A 45 -16.94 -5.08 -0.75
N ASP A 46 -17.82 -4.75 0.21
CA ASP A 46 -18.77 -5.69 0.79
C ASP A 46 -19.81 -6.18 -0.21
N ASP A 47 -20.25 -5.30 -1.13
CA ASP A 47 -21.23 -5.66 -2.15
C ASP A 47 -20.65 -6.69 -3.12
N LEU A 48 -19.37 -6.58 -3.47
CA LEU A 48 -18.68 -7.56 -4.31
C LEU A 48 -18.60 -8.91 -3.59
N ILE A 49 -18.33 -8.95 -2.29
CA ILE A 49 -18.32 -10.20 -1.54
C ILE A 49 -19.70 -10.85 -1.51
N GLY A 50 -20.76 -10.07 -1.26
CA GLY A 50 -22.15 -10.57 -1.32
C GLY A 50 -22.57 -11.09 -2.70
N GLN A 51 -21.99 -10.53 -3.78
CA GLN A 51 -22.22 -11.02 -5.14
C GLN A 51 -21.41 -12.28 -5.45
N ALA A 52 -20.19 -12.40 -4.91
CA ALA A 52 -19.27 -13.49 -5.21
C ALA A 52 -19.84 -14.87 -4.86
N GLU A 53 -20.54 -15.01 -3.73
CA GLU A 53 -21.17 -16.28 -3.32
C GLU A 53 -22.16 -16.85 -4.36
N LYS A 54 -22.69 -15.98 -5.23
CA LYS A 54 -23.62 -16.33 -6.32
C LYS A 54 -22.97 -16.39 -7.69
N ALA A 55 -21.78 -15.83 -7.81
CA ALA A 55 -21.14 -15.56 -9.10
C ALA A 55 -19.83 -16.34 -9.34
N ILE A 56 -19.33 -17.12 -8.36
CA ILE A 56 -18.10 -17.90 -8.54
C ILE A 56 -18.35 -18.99 -9.59
N PRO A 57 -17.73 -18.93 -10.76
CA PRO A 57 -18.00 -19.86 -11.85
C PRO A 57 -17.73 -21.32 -11.47
N GLY A 58 -18.71 -22.19 -11.68
CA GLY A 58 -18.58 -23.64 -11.44
C GLY A 58 -18.55 -24.07 -9.98
N HIS A 59 -18.80 -23.15 -9.02
CA HIS A 59 -18.73 -23.43 -7.59
C HIS A 59 -19.98 -22.93 -6.84
N ASP A 60 -21.16 -23.33 -7.33
CA ASP A 60 -22.44 -22.95 -6.73
C ASP A 60 -22.54 -23.40 -5.28
N GLY A 61 -22.99 -22.49 -4.40
CA GLY A 61 -23.18 -22.77 -2.96
C GLY A 61 -21.91 -22.70 -2.12
N MET A 62 -20.78 -22.27 -2.68
CA MET A 62 -19.57 -21.95 -1.92
C MET A 62 -19.81 -20.72 -1.04
N LYS A 63 -19.57 -20.83 0.26
CA LYS A 63 -19.66 -19.72 1.21
C LYS A 63 -18.31 -19.00 1.32
N LEU A 64 -18.36 -17.69 1.55
CA LEU A 64 -17.20 -16.87 1.80
C LEU A 64 -17.20 -16.38 3.26
N SER A 65 -16.19 -16.75 4.02
CA SER A 65 -15.98 -16.32 5.40
C SER A 65 -14.83 -15.31 5.44
N MET A 66 -15.17 -14.01 5.46
CA MET A 66 -14.17 -12.96 5.45
C MET A 66 -13.89 -12.45 6.87
N THR A 67 -12.63 -12.40 7.26
CA THR A 67 -12.18 -11.78 8.50
C THR A 67 -11.36 -10.53 8.19
N ARG A 68 -11.86 -9.36 8.59
CA ARG A 68 -11.15 -8.10 8.53
C ARG A 68 -10.36 -7.88 9.81
N ILE A 69 -9.05 -7.79 9.65
CA ILE A 69 -8.11 -7.63 10.77
C ILE A 69 -7.59 -6.19 10.74
N GLY A 70 -7.64 -5.51 11.86
CA GLY A 70 -7.12 -4.14 12.01
C GLY A 70 -5.59 -4.10 12.08
N SER A 71 -5.03 -3.39 13.08
CA SER A 71 -3.59 -3.32 13.33
C SER A 71 -2.96 -4.71 13.45
N ASN A 72 -1.70 -4.85 13.05
CA ASN A 72 -0.92 -6.10 13.10
C ASN A 72 -1.38 -7.21 12.10
N TYR A 73 -2.09 -6.85 11.04
CA TYR A 73 -2.52 -7.80 10.01
C TYR A 73 -1.39 -8.71 9.52
N LYS A 74 -0.29 -8.11 9.01
CA LYS A 74 0.87 -8.86 8.49
C LYS A 74 1.45 -9.83 9.52
N THR A 75 1.62 -9.38 10.76
CA THR A 75 2.14 -10.22 11.85
C THR A 75 1.24 -11.42 12.11
N LYS A 76 -0.09 -11.24 12.07
CA LYS A 76 -1.04 -12.35 12.23
C LYS A 76 -0.95 -13.37 11.11
N VAL A 77 -0.86 -12.90 9.84
CA VAL A 77 -0.68 -13.80 8.68
C VAL A 77 0.60 -14.60 8.82
N LEU A 78 1.74 -13.94 9.06
CA LEU A 78 3.03 -14.62 9.21
C LEU A 78 3.05 -15.59 10.39
N THR A 79 2.39 -15.25 11.52
CA THR A 79 2.28 -16.13 12.69
C THR A 79 1.44 -17.36 12.38
N ALA A 80 0.32 -17.22 11.69
CA ALA A 80 -0.53 -18.35 11.29
C ALA A 80 0.21 -19.30 10.33
N LEU A 81 0.91 -18.74 9.34
CA LEU A 81 1.75 -19.50 8.40
C LEU A 81 2.86 -20.25 9.15
N ALA A 82 3.62 -19.58 10.00
CA ALA A 82 4.70 -20.19 10.77
C ALA A 82 4.18 -21.28 11.73
N GLY A 83 3.04 -21.05 12.38
CA GLY A 83 2.39 -21.99 13.28
C GLY A 83 1.65 -23.14 12.57
N LYS A 84 1.43 -23.03 11.25
CA LYS A 84 0.67 -24.00 10.43
C LYS A 84 -0.69 -24.34 11.04
N SER A 85 -1.32 -23.37 11.68
CA SER A 85 -2.58 -23.55 12.42
C SER A 85 -3.52 -22.37 12.18
N LEU A 86 -4.80 -22.68 11.95
CA LEU A 86 -5.85 -21.69 11.66
C LEU A 86 -5.48 -20.75 10.52
N VAL A 87 -4.80 -21.30 9.50
CA VAL A 87 -4.42 -20.54 8.30
C VAL A 87 -5.64 -20.35 7.41
N PRO A 88 -5.94 -19.13 6.94
CA PRO A 88 -7.02 -18.92 5.99
C PRO A 88 -6.69 -19.48 4.60
N ASP A 89 -7.72 -19.75 3.79
CA ASP A 89 -7.55 -20.22 2.42
C ASP A 89 -6.95 -19.13 1.53
N ILE A 90 -7.41 -17.87 1.74
CA ILE A 90 -6.98 -16.70 0.97
C ILE A 90 -6.47 -15.63 1.93
N VAL A 91 -5.35 -15.02 1.59
CA VAL A 91 -4.79 -13.85 2.28
C VAL A 91 -4.60 -12.69 1.33
N ALA A 92 -4.96 -11.50 1.75
CA ALA A 92 -4.57 -10.28 1.08
C ALA A 92 -3.13 -9.91 1.49
N ILE A 93 -2.33 -9.44 0.55
CA ILE A 93 -0.93 -9.05 0.74
C ILE A 93 -0.76 -7.63 0.23
N ASN A 94 -0.08 -6.77 0.98
CA ASN A 94 0.23 -5.40 0.55
C ASN A 94 1.37 -5.37 -0.49
N ASP A 95 1.81 -4.18 -0.85
CA ASP A 95 2.91 -3.92 -1.80
C ASP A 95 4.25 -4.52 -1.39
N ASP A 96 4.38 -4.96 -0.15
CA ASP A 96 5.55 -5.67 0.36
C ASP A 96 5.52 -7.19 0.09
N VAL A 97 4.86 -7.60 -0.99
CA VAL A 97 4.64 -9.00 -1.41
C VAL A 97 5.94 -9.83 -1.42
N ALA A 98 7.05 -9.24 -1.84
CA ALA A 98 8.35 -9.92 -1.87
C ALA A 98 8.80 -10.43 -0.50
N THR A 99 8.33 -9.86 0.61
CA THR A 99 8.66 -10.35 1.97
C THR A 99 8.09 -11.73 2.27
N TYR A 100 7.14 -12.20 1.46
CA TYR A 100 6.56 -13.54 1.56
C TYR A 100 7.26 -14.57 0.66
N PHE A 101 8.09 -14.16 -0.28
CA PHE A 101 8.78 -15.08 -1.22
C PHE A 101 9.65 -16.13 -0.52
N PRO A 102 10.36 -15.86 0.60
CA PRO A 102 11.05 -16.91 1.34
C PRO A 102 10.14 -18.03 1.88
N ASN A 103 8.83 -17.79 1.95
CA ASN A 103 7.82 -18.77 2.37
C ASN A 103 6.85 -19.12 1.23
N ALA A 104 7.27 -18.98 -0.03
CA ALA A 104 6.41 -19.23 -1.19
C ALA A 104 5.94 -20.68 -1.32
N ASP A 105 6.60 -21.63 -0.63
CA ASP A 105 6.17 -23.03 -0.49
C ASP A 105 4.85 -23.19 0.26
N GLN A 106 4.46 -22.19 1.06
CA GLN A 106 3.19 -22.17 1.81
C GLN A 106 2.01 -21.64 0.99
N PHE A 107 2.24 -21.27 -0.26
CA PHE A 107 1.22 -20.79 -1.19
C PHE A 107 1.12 -21.67 -2.42
N HIS A 108 -0.07 -21.72 -3.02
CA HIS A 108 -0.25 -22.35 -4.33
C HIS A 108 0.44 -21.53 -5.43
N ASP A 109 0.99 -22.22 -6.42
CA ASP A 109 1.34 -21.58 -7.69
C ASP A 109 0.06 -21.35 -8.49
N LEU A 110 -0.33 -20.09 -8.65
CA LEU A 110 -1.56 -19.75 -9.36
C LEU A 110 -1.46 -20.03 -10.85
N ASN A 111 -0.26 -20.20 -11.43
CA ASN A 111 -0.10 -20.64 -12.81
C ASN A 111 -0.65 -22.06 -13.03
N GLU A 112 -0.54 -22.94 -12.02
CA GLU A 112 -1.15 -24.28 -12.06
C GLU A 112 -2.68 -24.23 -12.07
N LEU A 113 -3.26 -23.09 -11.62
CA LEU A 113 -4.71 -22.85 -11.60
C LEU A 113 -5.20 -21.99 -12.77
N GLY A 114 -4.31 -21.67 -13.74
CA GLY A 114 -4.67 -20.94 -14.96
C GLY A 114 -4.41 -19.43 -14.92
N ALA A 115 -3.70 -18.90 -13.92
CA ALA A 115 -3.45 -17.46 -13.80
C ALA A 115 -2.72 -16.89 -15.03
N LYS A 116 -1.79 -17.64 -15.61
CA LYS A 116 -0.97 -17.20 -16.75
C LYS A 116 -1.79 -16.69 -17.93
N ASP A 117 -2.95 -17.28 -18.20
CA ASP A 117 -3.81 -16.92 -19.33
C ASP A 117 -4.46 -15.53 -19.14
N LEU A 118 -4.52 -15.05 -17.89
CA LEU A 118 -5.10 -13.77 -17.51
C LEU A 118 -4.06 -12.63 -17.43
N SER A 119 -2.79 -12.93 -17.58
CA SER A 119 -1.68 -11.96 -17.41
C SER A 119 -1.80 -10.73 -18.31
N LYS A 120 -2.32 -10.89 -19.53
CA LYS A 120 -2.54 -9.81 -20.51
C LYS A 120 -3.56 -8.76 -20.10
N ASP A 121 -4.42 -9.08 -19.13
CA ASP A 121 -5.47 -8.20 -18.65
C ASP A 121 -4.96 -7.18 -17.61
N PHE A 122 -3.75 -7.40 -17.10
CA PHE A 122 -3.13 -6.62 -16.03
C PHE A 122 -1.98 -5.75 -16.54
N LEU A 123 -1.63 -4.72 -15.77
CA LEU A 123 -0.38 -3.99 -15.96
C LEU A 123 0.81 -4.96 -15.81
N ALA A 124 1.66 -5.03 -16.80
CA ALA A 124 2.77 -6.02 -16.85
C ALA A 124 3.71 -5.90 -15.63
N TRP A 125 4.03 -4.67 -15.21
CA TRP A 125 4.87 -4.44 -14.02
C TRP A 125 4.19 -4.93 -12.74
N LYS A 126 2.86 -4.77 -12.61
CA LYS A 126 2.11 -5.22 -11.44
C LYS A 126 2.02 -6.74 -11.40
N TRP A 127 1.79 -7.37 -12.54
CA TRP A 127 1.80 -8.82 -12.70
C TRP A 127 3.14 -9.42 -12.26
N LYS A 128 4.25 -8.85 -12.76
CA LYS A 128 5.62 -9.30 -12.43
C LYS A 128 5.89 -9.29 -10.92
N LEU A 129 5.35 -8.34 -10.16
CA LEU A 129 5.55 -8.27 -8.72
C LEU A 129 4.93 -9.43 -7.93
N GLY A 130 3.94 -10.14 -8.48
CA GLY A 130 3.34 -11.32 -7.86
C GLY A 130 4.11 -12.62 -8.12
N ILE A 131 5.15 -12.58 -8.97
CA ILE A 131 5.95 -13.73 -9.39
C ILE A 131 7.22 -13.81 -8.56
N THR A 132 7.49 -14.99 -8.00
CA THR A 132 8.71 -15.27 -7.25
C THR A 132 9.92 -15.39 -8.16
N PRO A 133 11.17 -15.34 -7.64
CA PRO A 133 12.39 -15.52 -8.44
C PRO A 133 12.49 -16.86 -9.17
N ASP A 134 11.76 -17.88 -8.71
CA ASP A 134 11.66 -19.21 -9.35
C ASP A 134 10.42 -19.35 -10.26
N ASP A 135 9.91 -18.23 -10.77
CA ASP A 135 8.80 -18.13 -11.75
C ASP A 135 7.43 -18.64 -11.25
N LYS A 136 7.23 -18.77 -9.94
CA LYS A 136 5.96 -19.15 -9.35
C LYS A 136 5.05 -17.93 -9.19
N MET A 137 3.83 -17.96 -9.70
CA MET A 137 2.82 -16.94 -9.47
C MET A 137 2.22 -17.12 -8.06
N MET A 138 2.86 -16.52 -7.05
CA MET A 138 2.44 -16.64 -5.66
C MET A 138 1.24 -15.75 -5.33
N ALA A 139 1.16 -14.57 -5.93
CA ALA A 139 0.20 -13.54 -5.52
C ALA A 139 -0.47 -12.87 -6.73
N TYR A 140 -1.80 -12.90 -6.76
CA TYR A 140 -2.64 -12.36 -7.84
C TYR A 140 -2.85 -10.85 -7.65
N PRO A 141 -2.64 -10.00 -8.68
CA PRO A 141 -2.78 -8.56 -8.55
C PRO A 141 -4.19 -8.13 -8.18
N MET A 142 -4.31 -7.26 -7.19
CA MET A 142 -5.57 -6.68 -6.73
C MET A 142 -5.72 -5.23 -7.20
N ASP A 143 -4.93 -4.32 -6.66
CA ASP A 143 -4.97 -2.90 -6.97
C ASP A 143 -3.58 -2.32 -7.18
N THR A 144 -3.51 -1.03 -7.51
CA THR A 144 -2.28 -0.26 -7.64
C THR A 144 -2.37 1.07 -6.90
N GLY A 145 -1.23 1.69 -6.64
CA GLY A 145 -1.15 3.00 -5.99
C GLY A 145 -0.45 4.05 -6.86
N PRO A 146 -0.95 4.35 -8.08
CA PRO A 146 -0.33 5.36 -8.93
C PRO A 146 -0.27 6.70 -8.22
N THR A 147 0.84 7.44 -8.42
CA THR A 147 1.07 8.71 -7.76
C THR A 147 0.77 9.90 -8.67
N ALA A 148 0.32 11.00 -8.07
CA ALA A 148 0.06 12.25 -8.72
C ALA A 148 0.26 13.43 -7.76
N LEU A 149 0.36 14.65 -8.28
CA LEU A 149 0.40 15.87 -7.50
C LEU A 149 -1.01 16.38 -7.24
N PHE A 150 -1.43 16.38 -5.97
CA PHE A 150 -2.62 17.07 -5.49
C PHE A 150 -2.28 18.51 -5.13
N TYR A 151 -3.12 19.49 -5.46
CA TYR A 151 -2.89 20.89 -5.09
C TYR A 151 -4.17 21.68 -4.87
N ARG A 152 -4.08 22.75 -4.06
CA ARG A 152 -5.15 23.68 -3.72
C ARG A 152 -5.19 24.84 -4.72
N THR A 153 -6.26 24.90 -5.50
CA THR A 153 -6.44 25.94 -6.52
C THR A 153 -6.54 27.35 -5.93
N ASP A 154 -7.26 27.52 -4.84
CA ASP A 154 -7.42 28.80 -4.17
C ASP A 154 -6.09 29.34 -3.59
N ILE A 155 -5.20 28.47 -3.15
CA ILE A 155 -3.88 28.83 -2.64
C ILE A 155 -2.93 29.16 -3.80
N PHE A 156 -2.96 28.40 -4.87
CA PHE A 156 -2.16 28.64 -6.07
C PHE A 156 -2.55 29.96 -6.74
N GLN A 157 -3.85 30.27 -6.82
CA GLN A 157 -4.34 31.57 -7.32
C GLN A 157 -3.83 32.74 -6.48
N LYS A 158 -3.83 32.63 -5.14
CA LYS A 158 -3.24 33.66 -4.25
C LYS A 158 -1.75 33.87 -4.50
N ALA A 159 -1.04 32.84 -4.95
CA ALA A 159 0.38 32.91 -5.33
C ALA A 159 0.60 33.37 -6.77
N GLY A 160 -0.44 33.75 -7.50
CA GLY A 160 -0.38 34.15 -8.91
C GLY A 160 0.08 33.00 -9.83
N ILE A 161 -0.36 31.78 -9.52
CA ILE A 161 -0.05 30.56 -10.30
C ILE A 161 -1.34 30.16 -11.03
N ASP A 162 -1.22 29.79 -12.30
CA ASP A 162 -2.31 29.18 -13.05
C ASP A 162 -2.74 27.87 -12.36
N ILE A 163 -4.05 27.63 -12.34
CA ILE A 163 -4.63 26.47 -11.66
C ILE A 163 -5.05 25.35 -12.61
N ASP A 164 -4.85 25.56 -13.92
CA ASP A 164 -5.08 24.50 -14.89
C ASP A 164 -4.11 23.32 -14.63
N PRO A 165 -4.60 22.06 -14.58
CA PRO A 165 -3.75 20.93 -14.29
C PRO A 165 -2.57 20.75 -15.25
N ALA A 166 -2.74 21.05 -16.54
CA ALA A 166 -1.64 20.96 -17.50
C ALA A 166 -0.61 22.07 -17.25
N ALA A 167 -1.05 23.31 -17.00
CA ALA A 167 -0.15 24.41 -16.67
C ALA A 167 0.65 24.14 -15.39
N VAL A 168 0.04 23.55 -14.36
CA VAL A 168 0.75 23.18 -13.12
C VAL A 168 1.76 22.05 -13.38
N ALA A 169 1.43 21.06 -14.21
CA ALA A 169 2.37 20.01 -14.62
C ALA A 169 3.60 20.58 -15.33
N ASP A 170 3.38 21.53 -16.24
CA ASP A 170 4.47 22.21 -16.98
C ASP A 170 5.36 23.09 -16.08
N LEU A 171 4.81 23.63 -14.98
CA LEU A 171 5.55 24.39 -13.99
C LEU A 171 6.35 23.52 -13.01
N ALA A 172 5.99 22.25 -12.85
CA ALA A 172 6.61 21.32 -11.90
C ALA A 172 6.91 19.96 -12.54
N PRO A 173 7.66 19.90 -13.68
CA PRO A 173 7.98 18.63 -14.35
C PRO A 173 8.94 17.75 -13.53
N ASP A 174 9.71 18.34 -12.62
CA ASP A 174 10.66 17.66 -11.75
C ASP A 174 10.62 18.17 -10.31
N TRP A 175 11.37 17.54 -9.44
CA TRP A 175 11.40 17.89 -8.01
C TRP A 175 12.02 19.26 -7.73
N ASP A 176 12.98 19.72 -8.54
CA ASP A 176 13.61 21.02 -8.36
C ASP A 176 12.66 22.17 -8.66
N THR A 177 11.98 22.07 -9.78
CA THR A 177 10.95 23.04 -10.19
C THR A 177 9.75 23.01 -9.26
N TYR A 178 9.35 21.82 -8.75
CA TYR A 178 8.30 21.69 -7.75
C TYR A 178 8.66 22.37 -6.42
N ILE A 179 9.91 22.22 -5.94
CA ILE A 179 10.38 22.94 -4.75
C ILE A 179 10.39 24.44 -5.00
N ALA A 180 10.82 24.90 -6.18
CA ALA A 180 10.78 26.32 -6.54
C ALA A 180 9.36 26.87 -6.56
N LEU A 181 8.40 26.14 -7.14
CA LEU A 181 6.98 26.45 -7.13
C LEU A 181 6.43 26.52 -5.69
N ALA A 182 6.79 25.55 -4.83
CA ALA A 182 6.39 25.51 -3.45
C ALA A 182 6.90 26.72 -2.64
N LYS A 183 8.13 27.17 -2.89
CA LYS A 183 8.71 28.39 -2.28
C LYS A 183 7.91 29.63 -2.69
N LYS A 184 7.52 29.75 -3.97
CA LYS A 184 6.65 30.84 -4.44
C LYS A 184 5.29 30.83 -3.73
N VAL A 185 4.68 29.64 -3.57
CA VAL A 185 3.42 29.50 -2.83
C VAL A 185 3.61 29.91 -1.37
N LYS A 186 4.67 29.45 -0.71
CA LYS A 186 4.95 29.78 0.68
C LYS A 186 5.20 31.28 0.92
N GLN A 187 5.85 31.97 -0.03
CA GLN A 187 6.04 33.41 0.03
C GLN A 187 4.70 34.17 -0.03
N ALA A 188 3.78 33.73 -0.87
CA ALA A 188 2.46 34.34 -1.01
C ALA A 188 1.50 33.95 0.14
N VAL A 189 1.62 32.74 0.66
CA VAL A 189 0.80 32.19 1.74
C VAL A 189 1.69 31.57 2.80
N PRO A 190 2.18 32.36 3.77
CA PRO A 190 3.03 31.88 4.86
C PRO A 190 2.39 30.73 5.64
N GLY A 191 3.21 29.73 6.01
CA GLY A 191 2.74 28.52 6.71
C GLY A 191 2.33 27.39 5.78
N SER A 192 2.34 27.58 4.45
CA SER A 192 2.13 26.53 3.46
C SER A 192 3.22 25.46 3.48
N SER A 193 2.81 24.20 3.34
CA SER A 193 3.67 23.01 3.24
C SER A 193 3.28 22.18 2.03
N ILE A 194 4.24 21.44 1.49
CA ILE A 194 4.06 20.53 0.33
C ILE A 194 4.16 19.05 0.70
N THR A 195 4.42 18.78 1.96
CA THR A 195 4.40 17.43 2.52
C THR A 195 4.00 17.48 4.00
N ASP A 196 3.45 16.40 4.47
CA ASP A 196 3.21 16.14 5.90
C ASP A 196 4.54 16.05 6.66
N ASN A 197 5.47 15.22 6.18
CA ASN A 197 6.83 15.04 6.69
C ASN A 197 7.79 14.62 5.58
N ILE A 198 9.10 14.66 5.84
CA ILE A 198 10.09 14.40 4.79
C ILE A 198 10.26 12.93 4.43
N THR A 199 9.80 12.00 5.27
CA THR A 199 9.80 10.58 4.90
C THR A 199 8.84 10.30 3.74
N SER A 200 7.77 11.09 3.61
CA SER A 200 6.86 11.03 2.46
C SER A 200 7.57 11.44 1.17
N ILE A 201 8.38 12.53 1.19
CA ILE A 201 9.17 12.95 0.03
C ILE A 201 10.11 11.83 -0.42
N PHE A 202 10.88 11.27 0.52
CA PHE A 202 11.78 10.14 0.26
C PHE A 202 11.02 8.95 -0.35
N SER A 203 9.92 8.55 0.27
CA SER A 203 9.12 7.41 -0.16
C SER A 203 8.55 7.60 -1.57
N TYR A 204 8.01 8.80 -1.89
CA TYR A 204 7.47 9.07 -3.21
C TYR A 204 8.57 9.21 -4.28
N ARG A 205 9.73 9.76 -3.94
CA ARG A 205 10.86 9.78 -4.86
C ARG A 205 11.37 8.36 -5.16
N MET A 206 11.45 7.49 -4.14
CA MET A 206 11.77 6.07 -4.33
C MET A 206 10.68 5.30 -5.09
N ALA A 207 9.41 5.69 -4.94
CA ALA A 207 8.29 5.10 -5.68
C ALA A 207 8.33 5.39 -7.20
N GLN A 208 9.09 6.37 -7.63
CA GLN A 208 9.33 6.71 -9.05
C GLN A 208 10.57 6.04 -9.62
N ALA A 209 11.44 5.52 -8.75
CA ALA A 209 12.74 4.97 -9.17
C ALA A 209 12.56 3.59 -9.82
N PRO A 210 13.25 3.32 -10.95
CA PRO A 210 13.27 1.99 -11.57
C PRO A 210 14.14 0.99 -10.80
N LYS A 211 14.97 1.48 -9.88
CA LYS A 211 15.83 0.69 -8.98
C LYS A 211 15.51 1.05 -7.53
N ARG A 212 15.47 0.05 -6.66
CA ARG A 212 15.25 0.25 -5.23
C ARG A 212 16.55 -0.01 -4.44
N TYR A 213 16.55 -0.96 -3.56
CA TYR A 213 17.64 -1.17 -2.59
C TYR A 213 18.49 -2.41 -2.87
N MET A 214 17.94 -3.35 -3.65
CA MET A 214 18.63 -4.59 -4.04
C MET A 214 18.43 -4.81 -5.54
N THR A 215 19.38 -5.47 -6.18
CA THR A 215 19.23 -6.00 -7.53
C THR A 215 18.54 -7.36 -7.53
N GLU A 216 18.06 -7.83 -8.69
CA GLU A 216 17.43 -9.15 -8.82
C GLU A 216 18.41 -10.30 -8.50
N ASP A 217 19.72 -10.09 -8.70
CA ASP A 217 20.81 -11.01 -8.36
C ASP A 217 21.31 -10.87 -6.90
N GLY A 218 20.61 -10.09 -6.07
CA GLY A 218 20.83 -10.00 -4.62
C GLY A 218 21.92 -9.01 -4.18
N GLN A 219 22.44 -8.15 -5.08
CA GLN A 219 23.41 -7.15 -4.67
C GLN A 219 22.73 -5.98 -3.94
N TYR A 220 23.37 -5.50 -2.87
CA TYR A 220 22.94 -4.30 -2.17
C TYR A 220 23.32 -3.04 -2.97
N ILE A 221 22.36 -2.20 -3.28
CA ILE A 221 22.49 -0.92 -3.97
C ILE A 221 21.82 0.24 -3.23
N GLY A 222 21.43 0.03 -1.97
CA GLY A 222 20.77 1.04 -1.14
C GLY A 222 21.70 2.14 -0.62
N ASP A 223 22.98 2.06 -0.88
CA ASP A 223 24.01 3.07 -0.59
C ASP A 223 24.40 3.92 -1.82
N GLN A 224 23.84 3.61 -3.01
CA GLN A 224 24.17 4.28 -4.26
C GLN A 224 23.42 5.61 -4.43
N ASP A 225 23.86 6.38 -5.44
CA ASP A 225 23.43 7.76 -5.71
C ASP A 225 21.90 7.92 -5.80
N HIS A 226 21.17 6.99 -6.44
CA HIS A 226 19.73 7.11 -6.60
C HIS A 226 18.95 7.11 -5.27
N VAL A 227 19.46 6.42 -4.23
CA VAL A 227 18.88 6.43 -2.88
C VAL A 227 19.38 7.66 -2.10
N ARG A 228 20.66 8.00 -2.26
CA ARG A 228 21.24 9.19 -1.65
C ARG A 228 20.56 10.46 -2.15
N GLU A 229 20.33 10.61 -3.45
CA GLU A 229 19.59 11.74 -4.04
C GLU A 229 18.16 11.85 -3.49
N ALA A 230 17.47 10.72 -3.31
CA ALA A 230 16.12 10.72 -2.70
C ALA A 230 16.17 11.17 -1.23
N PHE A 231 17.18 10.74 -0.48
CA PHE A 231 17.41 11.17 0.89
C PHE A 231 17.73 12.68 0.98
N ASP A 232 18.66 13.17 0.13
CA ASP A 232 19.05 14.57 0.10
C ASP A 232 17.91 15.50 -0.35
N LEU A 233 17.05 15.02 -1.27
CA LEU A 233 15.83 15.72 -1.65
C LEU A 233 14.89 15.92 -0.44
N ALA A 234 14.67 14.87 0.36
CA ALA A 234 13.88 14.96 1.57
C ALA A 234 14.48 15.96 2.58
N VAL A 235 15.78 15.90 2.79
CA VAL A 235 16.52 16.85 3.64
C VAL A 235 16.39 18.29 3.12
N ARG A 236 16.45 18.49 1.81
CA ARG A 236 16.26 19.82 1.21
C ARG A 236 14.89 20.40 1.51
N VAL A 237 13.83 19.60 1.46
CA VAL A 237 12.45 20.04 1.76
C VAL A 237 12.34 20.57 3.19
N VAL A 238 12.98 19.93 4.18
CA VAL A 238 12.97 20.47 5.57
C VAL A 238 13.83 21.72 5.70
N LYS A 239 15.01 21.76 5.07
CA LYS A 239 15.88 22.95 5.08
C LYS A 239 15.21 24.20 4.48
N GLU A 240 14.39 24.01 3.42
CA GLU A 240 13.59 25.07 2.80
C GLU A 240 12.32 25.40 3.59
N GLY A 241 12.07 24.65 4.70
CA GLY A 241 10.90 24.83 5.57
C GLY A 241 9.57 24.50 4.89
N LEU A 242 9.56 23.55 3.95
CA LEU A 242 8.40 23.18 3.15
C LEU A 242 7.64 21.97 3.71
N SER A 243 8.14 21.35 4.77
CA SER A 243 7.46 20.26 5.50
C SER A 243 6.55 20.82 6.60
N ALA A 244 5.43 20.13 6.82
CA ALA A 244 4.55 20.41 7.97
C ALA A 244 5.07 19.81 9.27
N ASN A 245 6.05 18.91 9.21
CA ASN A 245 6.59 18.15 10.34
C ASN A 245 5.50 17.39 11.13
N ALA A 246 4.56 16.78 10.40
CA ALA A 246 3.45 16.02 10.96
C ALA A 246 3.62 14.53 10.62
N GLN A 247 3.73 13.69 11.64
CA GLN A 247 3.98 12.26 11.45
C GLN A 247 2.76 11.54 10.86
N ASN A 248 3.00 10.64 9.92
CA ASN A 248 1.96 9.85 9.27
C ASN A 248 1.09 9.10 10.28
N GLY A 249 -0.23 9.17 10.10
CA GLY A 249 -1.21 8.53 10.98
C GLY A 249 -1.40 9.21 12.34
N SER A 250 -0.81 10.39 12.56
CA SER A 250 -1.08 11.22 13.73
C SER A 250 -2.27 12.15 13.48
N THR A 251 -2.87 12.65 14.56
CA THR A 251 -3.88 13.72 14.51
C THR A 251 -3.34 15.01 13.89
N ASP A 252 -2.03 15.23 13.96
CA ASP A 252 -1.38 16.39 13.36
C ASP A 252 -1.35 16.28 11.82
N ALA A 253 -1.20 15.07 11.25
CA ALA A 253 -1.26 14.85 9.81
C ALA A 253 -2.64 15.22 9.23
N ASP A 254 -3.73 14.86 9.91
CA ASP A 254 -5.09 15.28 9.52
C ASP A 254 -5.29 16.78 9.72
N ALA A 255 -4.73 17.32 10.78
CA ALA A 255 -4.84 18.76 11.11
C ALA A 255 -4.18 19.64 10.03
N VAL A 256 -3.03 19.25 9.45
CA VAL A 256 -2.37 20.07 8.41
C VAL A 256 -3.19 20.12 7.12
N VAL A 257 -3.94 19.08 6.79
CA VAL A 257 -4.89 19.08 5.67
C VAL A 257 -6.11 19.93 6.02
N THR A 258 -6.71 19.70 7.19
CA THR A 258 -7.92 20.40 7.67
C THR A 258 -7.70 21.92 7.78
N ASN A 259 -6.54 22.32 8.31
CA ASN A 259 -6.19 23.72 8.52
C ASN A 259 -5.66 24.43 7.25
N GLY A 260 -5.59 23.71 6.12
CA GLY A 260 -5.14 24.25 4.84
C GLY A 260 -3.63 24.58 4.80
N ARG A 261 -2.82 23.99 5.67
CA ARG A 261 -1.36 24.13 5.64
C ARG A 261 -0.73 23.25 4.56
N LEU A 262 -1.25 22.03 4.34
CA LEU A 262 -0.83 21.16 3.24
C LEU A 262 -1.53 21.62 1.98
N VAL A 263 -0.81 22.35 1.13
CA VAL A 263 -1.36 23.06 -0.04
C VAL A 263 -1.10 22.36 -1.36
N ALA A 264 -0.09 21.50 -1.39
CA ALA A 264 0.22 20.60 -2.48
C ALA A 264 0.85 19.34 -1.87
N PHE A 265 0.63 18.19 -2.50
CA PHE A 265 1.17 16.93 -1.99
C PHE A 265 1.28 15.90 -3.12
N ASN A 266 2.48 15.39 -3.33
CA ASN A 266 2.65 14.23 -4.20
C ASN A 266 2.21 12.98 -3.44
N ALA A 267 1.17 12.30 -3.90
CA ALA A 267 0.58 11.18 -3.19
C ALA A 267 0.00 10.11 -4.11
N ALA A 268 -0.19 8.91 -3.57
CA ALA A 268 -0.91 7.86 -4.25
C ALA A 268 -2.42 8.14 -4.28
N VAL A 269 -3.11 7.53 -5.23
CA VAL A 269 -4.54 7.76 -5.51
C VAL A 269 -5.45 7.61 -4.29
N TRP A 270 -5.17 6.64 -3.39
CA TRP A 270 -5.97 6.42 -2.18
C TRP A 270 -5.96 7.63 -1.22
N TRP A 271 -4.97 8.51 -1.33
CA TRP A 271 -4.93 9.74 -0.54
C TRP A 271 -6.06 10.70 -0.90
N ALA A 272 -6.62 10.62 -2.12
CA ALA A 272 -7.80 11.43 -2.51
C ALA A 272 -8.94 11.27 -1.52
N GLN A 273 -9.16 10.06 -1.01
CA GLN A 273 -10.19 9.77 -0.01
C GLN A 273 -9.70 10.07 1.42
N LEU A 274 -8.55 9.52 1.80
CA LEU A 274 -8.05 9.60 3.18
C LEU A 274 -7.62 11.02 3.56
N GLY A 275 -7.01 11.76 2.62
CA GLY A 275 -6.59 13.14 2.82
C GLY A 275 -7.76 14.13 2.65
N PRO A 276 -7.90 14.76 1.46
CA PRO A 276 -8.80 15.93 1.34
C PRO A 276 -10.27 15.60 1.56
N LYS A 277 -10.79 14.47 1.08
CA LYS A 277 -12.23 14.16 1.23
C LYS A 277 -12.61 13.91 2.68
N ASN A 278 -11.81 13.16 3.43
CA ASN A 278 -12.10 12.84 4.84
C ASN A 278 -11.64 13.93 5.80
N ALA A 279 -10.37 14.39 5.68
CA ALA A 279 -9.82 15.36 6.62
C ALA A 279 -10.31 16.79 6.37
N ALA A 280 -10.59 17.17 5.11
CA ALA A 280 -10.97 18.55 4.77
C ALA A 280 -12.22 18.65 3.87
N PRO A 281 -13.37 18.06 4.22
CA PRO A 281 -14.56 17.99 3.36
C PRO A 281 -15.10 19.38 2.95
N LYS A 282 -14.84 20.41 3.72
CA LYS A 282 -15.22 21.81 3.42
C LYS A 282 -14.43 22.42 2.28
N THR A 283 -13.36 21.75 1.80
CA THR A 283 -12.54 22.20 0.66
C THR A 283 -12.99 21.58 -0.66
N LYS A 284 -14.18 21.02 -0.71
CA LYS A 284 -14.80 20.50 -1.93
C LYS A 284 -14.74 21.54 -3.05
N GLY A 285 -14.27 21.14 -4.22
CA GLY A 285 -14.12 21.99 -5.40
C GLY A 285 -12.78 22.72 -5.48
N LEU A 286 -12.02 22.81 -4.39
CA LEU A 286 -10.76 23.56 -4.29
C LEU A 286 -9.51 22.73 -4.58
N TRP A 287 -9.64 21.45 -4.86
CA TRP A 287 -8.52 20.57 -5.19
C TRP A 287 -8.48 20.24 -6.68
N ARG A 288 -7.27 20.02 -7.18
CA ARG A 288 -7.00 19.43 -8.50
C ARG A 288 -5.88 18.41 -8.36
N VAL A 289 -5.77 17.58 -9.38
CA VAL A 289 -4.73 16.55 -9.49
C VAL A 289 -4.04 16.72 -10.84
N THR A 290 -2.72 16.59 -10.86
CA THR A 290 -1.93 16.63 -12.09
C THR A 290 -0.78 15.63 -12.02
N ALA A 291 0.02 15.52 -13.10
CA ALA A 291 1.19 14.64 -13.12
C ALA A 291 2.13 14.94 -11.94
N ALA A 292 2.69 13.88 -11.37
CA ALA A 292 3.65 14.00 -10.28
C ALA A 292 4.97 14.62 -10.76
N PRO A 293 5.61 15.51 -9.97
CA PRO A 293 6.96 15.99 -10.28
C PRO A 293 7.92 14.81 -10.32
N GLY A 294 8.82 14.79 -11.31
CA GLY A 294 9.80 13.70 -11.49
C GLY A 294 9.24 12.44 -12.16
N GLY A 295 7.96 12.43 -12.56
CA GLY A 295 7.37 11.36 -13.36
C GLY A 295 6.44 10.41 -12.61
N ALA A 296 6.02 9.38 -13.32
CA ALA A 296 5.11 8.38 -12.80
C ALA A 296 5.73 7.54 -11.68
N GLY A 297 4.94 7.22 -10.67
CA GLY A 297 5.35 6.38 -9.55
C GLY A 297 4.21 5.51 -9.07
N ASN A 298 4.56 4.49 -8.28
CA ASN A 298 3.58 3.63 -7.62
C ASN A 298 3.94 3.43 -6.15
N ARG A 299 3.00 3.72 -5.26
CA ARG A 299 3.14 3.44 -3.83
C ARG A 299 1.90 2.72 -3.31
N GLY A 300 2.10 1.52 -2.82
CA GLY A 300 1.01 0.63 -2.46
C GLY A 300 0.59 -0.28 -3.61
N GLY A 301 -0.60 -0.82 -3.50
CA GLY A 301 -1.14 -1.84 -4.40
C GLY A 301 -0.96 -3.23 -3.84
N SER A 302 -2.07 -3.97 -3.81
CA SER A 302 -2.22 -5.21 -3.06
C SER A 302 -2.32 -6.41 -3.97
N PHE A 303 -2.31 -7.58 -3.34
CA PHE A 303 -2.40 -8.89 -4.00
C PHE A 303 -3.30 -9.83 -3.17
N LEU A 304 -3.78 -10.89 -3.82
CA LEU A 304 -4.44 -12.01 -3.17
C LEU A 304 -3.61 -13.28 -3.39
N ALA A 305 -3.38 -14.05 -2.33
CA ALA A 305 -2.65 -15.31 -2.42
C ALA A 305 -3.48 -16.46 -1.82
N ILE A 306 -3.38 -17.64 -2.41
CA ILE A 306 -4.06 -18.87 -1.96
C ILE A 306 -3.05 -19.69 -1.18
N THR A 307 -3.35 -19.98 0.08
CA THR A 307 -2.44 -20.75 0.94
C THR A 307 -2.51 -22.25 0.63
N LYS A 308 -1.43 -23.00 0.86
CA LYS A 308 -1.41 -24.47 0.72
C LYS A 308 -2.36 -25.22 1.67
N TYR A 309 -2.98 -24.47 2.61
CA TYR A 309 -3.98 -25.01 3.53
C TYR A 309 -5.39 -24.98 2.95
N CYS A 310 -5.58 -24.28 1.81
CA CYS A 310 -6.84 -24.25 1.07
C CYS A 310 -7.19 -25.65 0.54
N LYS A 311 -8.41 -26.11 0.84
CA LYS A 311 -8.91 -27.44 0.41
C LYS A 311 -9.53 -27.41 -0.97
N ASN A 312 -9.88 -26.22 -1.47
CA ASN A 312 -10.52 -26.01 -2.76
C ASN A 312 -9.80 -24.88 -3.51
N PRO A 313 -8.53 -25.09 -3.93
CA PRO A 313 -7.74 -24.03 -4.56
C PRO A 313 -8.35 -23.58 -5.89
N GLU A 314 -9.01 -24.45 -6.65
CA GLU A 314 -9.72 -24.09 -7.89
C GLU A 314 -10.88 -23.13 -7.61
N ALA A 315 -11.69 -23.39 -6.56
CA ALA A 315 -12.75 -22.48 -6.16
C ALA A 315 -12.20 -21.15 -5.63
N ALA A 316 -11.11 -21.19 -4.86
CA ALA A 316 -10.45 -20.00 -4.38
C ALA A 316 -9.90 -19.17 -5.56
N PHE A 317 -9.32 -19.79 -6.57
CA PHE A 317 -8.82 -19.10 -7.77
C PHE A 317 -9.97 -18.56 -8.63
N ALA A 318 -11.04 -19.31 -8.81
CA ALA A 318 -12.23 -18.81 -9.50
C ALA A 318 -12.83 -17.58 -8.79
N PHE A 319 -12.82 -17.55 -7.44
CA PHE A 319 -13.25 -16.41 -6.66
C PHE A 319 -12.32 -15.20 -6.85
N ILE A 320 -11.01 -15.34 -6.65
CA ILE A 320 -10.10 -14.19 -6.75
C ILE A 320 -10.02 -13.65 -8.19
N SER A 321 -10.04 -14.50 -9.21
CA SER A 321 -10.04 -14.06 -10.61
C SER A 321 -11.33 -13.36 -11.00
N TRP A 322 -12.49 -13.79 -10.47
CA TRP A 322 -13.75 -13.07 -10.63
C TRP A 322 -13.72 -11.72 -9.90
N LEU A 323 -13.26 -11.70 -8.63
CA LEU A 323 -13.18 -10.49 -7.81
C LEU A 323 -12.29 -9.44 -8.49
N GLU A 324 -11.16 -9.85 -9.05
CA GLU A 324 -10.17 -8.98 -9.68
C GLU A 324 -10.38 -8.83 -11.19
N SER A 325 -11.54 -9.18 -11.71
CA SER A 325 -11.91 -8.87 -13.10
C SER A 325 -11.99 -7.35 -13.31
N SER A 326 -11.74 -6.88 -14.53
CA SER A 326 -11.76 -5.43 -14.86
C SER A 326 -13.05 -4.74 -14.44
N LYS A 327 -14.21 -5.41 -14.59
CA LYS A 327 -15.51 -4.89 -14.16
C LYS A 327 -15.58 -4.68 -12.65
N ASN A 328 -15.09 -5.65 -11.89
CA ASN A 328 -15.16 -5.62 -10.42
C ASN A 328 -14.09 -4.70 -9.83
N GLN A 329 -12.90 -4.62 -10.43
CA GLN A 329 -11.90 -3.62 -10.05
C GLN A 329 -12.41 -2.18 -10.31
N ALA A 330 -13.16 -1.94 -11.38
CA ALA A 330 -13.82 -0.66 -11.58
C ALA A 330 -14.82 -0.35 -10.46
N GLN A 331 -15.58 -1.33 -9.97
CA GLN A 331 -16.45 -1.16 -8.80
C GLN A 331 -15.65 -0.91 -7.52
N ALA A 332 -14.56 -1.60 -7.30
CA ALA A 332 -13.70 -1.45 -6.12
C ALA A 332 -13.02 -0.07 -6.06
N PHE A 333 -12.84 0.61 -7.19
CA PHE A 333 -12.34 1.99 -7.19
C PHE A 333 -13.38 3.00 -6.68
N LEU A 334 -14.66 2.75 -6.91
CA LEU A 334 -15.73 3.65 -6.44
C LEU A 334 -15.89 3.59 -4.91
N ASP A 335 -15.64 2.44 -4.32
CA ASP A 335 -15.67 2.18 -2.89
C ASP A 335 -14.93 0.85 -2.61
N PRO A 336 -13.80 0.81 -1.96
CA PRO A 336 -13.09 1.76 -1.10
C PRO A 336 -11.89 2.51 -1.73
N VAL A 337 -11.92 2.84 -3.02
CA VAL A 337 -10.86 3.57 -3.73
C VAL A 337 -9.59 2.74 -3.99
N LEU A 338 -9.78 1.49 -4.41
CA LEU A 338 -8.71 0.62 -4.87
C LEU A 338 -8.48 0.85 -6.37
N PHE A 339 -7.36 1.48 -6.73
CA PHE A 339 -7.12 1.82 -8.14
C PHE A 339 -6.82 0.57 -8.97
N PRO A 340 -7.56 0.33 -10.08
CA PRO A 340 -7.46 -0.91 -10.82
C PRO A 340 -6.06 -1.23 -11.32
N SER A 341 -5.66 -2.49 -11.20
CA SER A 341 -4.47 -3.05 -11.84
C SER A 341 -4.70 -3.52 -13.28
N THR A 342 -5.97 -3.51 -13.72
CA THR A 342 -6.41 -3.88 -15.07
C THR A 342 -6.70 -2.63 -15.92
N PRO A 343 -5.92 -2.35 -16.99
CA PRO A 343 -6.12 -1.16 -17.83
C PRO A 343 -7.51 -1.05 -18.48
N ALA A 344 -8.19 -2.18 -18.73
CA ALA A 344 -9.54 -2.18 -19.28
C ALA A 344 -10.56 -1.49 -18.34
N SER A 345 -10.33 -1.49 -17.02
CA SER A 345 -11.17 -0.79 -16.05
C SER A 345 -11.18 0.73 -16.25
N TYR A 346 -10.11 1.33 -16.77
CA TYR A 346 -9.98 2.79 -16.90
C TYR A 346 -10.97 3.40 -17.87
N THR A 347 -11.53 2.60 -18.78
CA THR A 347 -12.55 3.03 -19.75
C THR A 347 -13.99 2.76 -19.28
N ASP A 348 -14.16 2.24 -18.06
CA ASP A 348 -15.50 2.01 -17.49
C ASP A 348 -16.22 3.36 -17.31
N PRO A 349 -17.43 3.52 -17.85
CA PRO A 349 -18.17 4.79 -17.76
C PRO A 349 -18.39 5.26 -16.32
N ARG A 350 -18.47 4.36 -15.35
CA ARG A 350 -18.62 4.70 -13.92
C ARG A 350 -17.43 5.48 -13.38
N LEU A 351 -16.22 5.21 -13.90
CA LEU A 351 -14.99 5.89 -13.49
C LEU A 351 -14.77 7.21 -14.22
N SER A 352 -15.44 7.42 -15.35
CA SER A 352 -15.33 8.63 -16.18
C SER A 352 -16.16 9.80 -15.66
N ALA A 353 -16.89 9.64 -14.56
CA ALA A 353 -17.69 10.69 -13.97
C ALA A 353 -16.80 11.82 -13.41
N PRO A 354 -17.12 13.10 -13.68
CA PRO A 354 -16.46 14.23 -13.05
C PRO A 354 -16.58 14.15 -11.53
N ASP A 355 -15.46 14.32 -10.81
CA ASP A 355 -15.48 14.32 -9.34
C ASP A 355 -15.71 15.77 -8.82
N PRO A 356 -16.88 16.05 -8.20
CA PRO A 356 -17.18 17.38 -7.69
C PRO A 356 -16.22 17.86 -6.61
N PHE A 357 -15.57 16.93 -5.89
CA PHE A 357 -14.58 17.29 -4.87
C PHE A 357 -13.32 17.89 -5.50
N PHE A 358 -12.96 17.40 -6.68
CA PHE A 358 -11.85 17.90 -7.48
C PHE A 358 -12.34 18.91 -8.57
N GLY A 359 -13.42 19.64 -8.28
CA GLY A 359 -13.95 20.70 -9.15
C GLY A 359 -14.41 20.20 -10.52
N GLY A 360 -14.92 18.99 -10.59
CA GLY A 360 -15.37 18.38 -11.83
C GLY A 360 -14.27 17.73 -12.66
N GLN A 361 -13.05 17.62 -12.15
CA GLN A 361 -11.97 16.91 -12.84
C GLN A 361 -12.20 15.39 -12.84
N LYS A 362 -11.88 14.72 -13.94
CA LYS A 362 -11.81 13.28 -14.07
C LYS A 362 -10.44 12.80 -13.58
N ILE A 363 -10.28 12.63 -12.27
CA ILE A 363 -8.98 12.30 -11.66
C ILE A 363 -8.45 10.94 -12.11
N VAL A 364 -9.33 10.02 -12.53
CA VAL A 364 -8.97 8.70 -13.06
C VAL A 364 -8.00 8.82 -14.23
N ASP A 365 -8.18 9.79 -15.12
CA ASP A 365 -7.34 9.97 -16.31
C ASP A 365 -5.87 10.22 -15.90
N VAL A 366 -5.64 11.05 -14.88
CA VAL A 366 -4.29 11.34 -14.36
C VAL A 366 -3.62 10.10 -13.77
N PHE A 367 -4.37 9.36 -12.94
CA PHE A 367 -3.84 8.16 -12.30
C PHE A 367 -3.65 7.00 -13.28
N ALA A 368 -4.53 6.85 -14.27
CA ALA A 368 -4.39 5.86 -15.33
C ALA A 368 -3.12 6.08 -16.17
N GLU A 369 -2.82 7.34 -16.50
CA GLU A 369 -1.57 7.69 -17.19
C GLU A 369 -0.35 7.40 -16.31
N SER A 370 -0.39 7.73 -15.02
CA SER A 370 0.68 7.40 -14.09
C SER A 370 0.89 5.88 -13.99
N ALA A 371 -0.18 5.10 -13.81
CA ALA A 371 -0.09 3.64 -13.72
C ALA A 371 0.49 2.98 -14.99
N LYS A 372 0.12 3.50 -16.18
CA LYS A 372 0.65 2.99 -17.46
C LYS A 372 2.11 3.39 -17.69
N LYS A 373 2.51 4.58 -17.26
CA LYS A 373 3.87 5.11 -17.47
C LYS A 373 4.88 4.66 -16.42
N TYR A 374 4.43 4.10 -15.31
CA TYR A 374 5.33 3.60 -14.28
C TYR A 374 6.19 2.46 -14.83
N PRO A 375 7.52 2.55 -14.76
CA PRO A 375 8.41 1.57 -15.39
C PRO A 375 8.44 0.22 -14.66
N GLY A 376 7.88 0.15 -13.44
CA GLY A 376 8.10 -0.96 -12.53
C GLY A 376 9.46 -0.87 -11.84
N ALA A 377 9.59 -1.61 -10.74
CA ALA A 377 10.86 -1.78 -10.03
C ALA A 377 10.91 -3.19 -9.43
N TYR A 378 12.10 -3.71 -9.21
CA TYR A 378 12.28 -4.92 -8.44
C TYR A 378 12.06 -4.64 -6.95
N PHE A 379 11.26 -5.49 -6.30
CA PHE A 379 11.02 -5.47 -4.86
C PHE A 379 11.69 -6.68 -4.22
N SER A 380 12.56 -6.41 -3.26
CA SER A 380 13.30 -7.44 -2.54
C SER A 380 12.60 -7.82 -1.24
N PRO A 381 12.74 -9.08 -0.77
CA PRO A 381 12.35 -9.46 0.59
C PRO A 381 12.97 -8.59 1.68
N TYR A 382 14.08 -7.91 1.37
CA TYR A 382 14.86 -7.11 2.30
C TYR A 382 14.56 -5.60 2.22
N ASP A 383 13.64 -5.15 1.37
CA ASP A 383 13.35 -3.72 1.16
C ASP A 383 12.99 -2.99 2.46
N SER A 384 12.25 -3.64 3.37
CA SER A 384 11.92 -3.04 4.67
C SER A 384 13.13 -2.94 5.61
N ILE A 385 14.08 -3.87 5.51
CA ILE A 385 15.33 -3.83 6.29
C ILE A 385 16.18 -2.60 5.90
N VAL A 386 16.13 -2.22 4.62
CA VAL A 386 16.84 -1.04 4.11
C VAL A 386 16.04 0.24 4.31
N GLY A 387 14.77 0.25 3.93
CA GLY A 387 13.94 1.46 3.93
C GLY A 387 13.61 1.98 5.34
N THR A 388 13.47 1.10 6.32
CA THR A 388 13.10 1.52 7.70
C THR A 388 14.19 2.35 8.38
N PRO A 389 15.48 1.95 8.41
CA PRO A 389 16.55 2.78 8.97
C PRO A 389 16.67 4.15 8.27
N LEU A 390 16.58 4.19 6.94
CA LEU A 390 16.63 5.45 6.18
C LEU A 390 15.48 6.39 6.60
N SER A 391 14.26 5.86 6.70
CA SER A 391 13.10 6.63 7.14
C SER A 391 13.23 7.11 8.58
N ASN A 392 13.69 6.25 9.51
CA ASN A 392 13.89 6.63 10.91
C ASN A 392 14.93 7.75 11.05
N GLU A 393 16.00 7.69 10.28
CA GLU A 393 17.02 8.72 10.32
C GLU A 393 16.54 10.04 9.68
N LEU A 394 15.69 10.00 8.66
CA LEU A 394 15.01 11.20 8.15
C LEU A 394 14.09 11.83 9.22
N VAL A 395 13.38 11.03 10.00
CA VAL A 395 12.61 11.54 11.16
C VAL A 395 13.54 12.24 12.15
N ASN A 396 14.72 11.67 12.46
CA ASN A 396 15.70 12.29 13.34
C ASN A 396 16.25 13.62 12.78
N VAL A 397 16.46 13.70 11.45
CA VAL A 397 16.84 14.98 10.79
C VAL A 397 15.75 16.02 10.96
N GLU A 398 14.48 15.66 10.72
CA GLU A 398 13.37 16.59 10.73
C GLU A 398 12.98 17.04 12.14
N THR A 399 12.91 16.12 13.10
CA THR A 399 12.36 16.37 14.43
C THR A 399 13.42 16.70 15.49
N ALA A 400 14.62 16.13 15.36
CA ALA A 400 15.71 16.29 16.33
C ALA A 400 16.88 17.14 15.78
N GLY A 401 16.82 17.60 14.54
CA GLY A 401 17.90 18.40 13.94
C GLY A 401 19.19 17.63 13.75
N LYS A 402 19.13 16.30 13.62
CA LYS A 402 20.31 15.46 13.37
C LYS A 402 21.00 15.87 12.06
N SER A 403 22.34 15.90 12.06
CA SER A 403 23.10 16.15 10.84
C SER A 403 22.73 15.13 9.74
N PRO A 404 22.42 15.58 8.51
CA PRO A 404 22.05 14.67 7.41
C PRO A 404 23.13 13.63 7.09
N ASP A 405 24.42 14.01 7.12
CA ASP A 405 25.51 13.07 6.85
C ASP A 405 25.67 12.04 7.98
N GLN A 406 25.46 12.46 9.23
CA GLN A 406 25.44 11.53 10.36
C GLN A 406 24.24 10.58 10.26
N ALA A 407 23.06 11.09 9.92
CA ALA A 407 21.84 10.32 9.73
C ALA A 407 22.01 9.26 8.63
N TRP A 408 22.55 9.66 7.48
CA TRP A 408 22.86 8.73 6.39
C TRP A 408 23.85 7.64 6.83
N SER A 409 24.97 8.04 7.46
CA SER A 409 25.99 7.10 7.95
C SER A 409 25.44 6.10 8.97
N ASP A 410 24.58 6.58 9.89
CA ASP A 410 23.97 5.73 10.92
C ASP A 410 22.97 4.76 10.30
N ALA A 411 22.14 5.21 9.33
CA ALA A 411 21.25 4.34 8.56
C ALA A 411 22.02 3.24 7.84
N GLN A 412 23.06 3.60 7.06
CA GLN A 412 23.86 2.63 6.31
C GLN A 412 24.55 1.61 7.22
N ARG A 413 25.05 2.05 8.37
CA ARG A 413 25.66 1.16 9.36
C ARG A 413 24.67 0.18 9.99
N GLN A 414 23.43 0.64 10.25
CA GLN A 414 22.34 -0.22 10.73
C GLN A 414 21.94 -1.23 9.65
N ILE A 415 21.74 -0.78 8.41
CA ILE A 415 21.37 -1.61 7.26
C ILE A 415 22.40 -2.74 7.08
N GLY A 416 23.72 -2.41 7.05
CA GLY A 416 24.77 -3.40 6.89
C GLY A 416 24.70 -4.50 7.96
N ARG A 417 24.51 -4.12 9.25
CA ARG A 417 24.35 -5.11 10.33
C ARG A 417 23.12 -6.00 10.14
N GLU A 418 21.98 -5.42 9.77
CA GLU A 418 20.74 -6.17 9.61
C GLU A 418 20.79 -7.12 8.40
N LEU A 419 21.31 -6.65 7.25
CA LEU A 419 21.48 -7.49 6.06
C LEU A 419 22.44 -8.66 6.32
N THR A 420 23.57 -8.40 7.00
CA THR A 420 24.49 -9.47 7.43
C THR A 420 23.81 -10.46 8.37
N ARG A 421 23.01 -9.99 9.33
CA ARG A 421 22.28 -10.84 10.29
C ARG A 421 21.32 -11.82 9.61
N VAL A 422 20.71 -11.40 8.50
CA VAL A 422 19.78 -12.25 7.72
C VAL A 422 20.46 -12.99 6.57
N GLY A 423 21.77 -12.87 6.41
CA GLY A 423 22.55 -13.54 5.38
C GLY A 423 22.28 -13.01 3.95
N ALA A 424 21.88 -11.74 3.83
CA ALA A 424 21.62 -11.11 2.55
C ALA A 424 22.88 -10.50 1.91
N ILE A 425 23.90 -10.22 2.73
CA ILE A 425 25.25 -9.75 2.33
C ILE A 425 26.28 -10.39 3.23
#